data_5001cf9ab8d4c03b97ca42a17f920e81
#
_entry.id   5001cf9ab8d4c03b97ca42a17f920e81
#
_cell.length_a   1.000
_cell.length_b   1.000
_cell.length_c   1.000
_cell.angle_alpha   90.00
_cell.angle_beta   90.00
_cell.angle_gamma   90.00
#
_symmetry.space_group_name_H-M   'P 1'
#
loop_
_entity.id
_entity.type
_entity.pdbx_description
1 polymer ?
#
loop_
_entity_poly.entity_id
_entity_poly.type
_entity_poly.pdbx_seq_one_letter_code
_entity_poly.pdbx_strand_id
1 'polypeptide(L)'
;LLTSNPDVLDQLSKKWDLKTSGSRVSKAISLLNKSSLDKIKDNLKIEIACYAIKEEIWGEAEKLLSAILEENLTQKGYQAFADIAGSQNKPDKVKDFLKKAANAVEDLNYFCSSCGSKNNKWDLHCPNCESLSTIQWIKRSDLDKRDDLPQIDSNNVLDKSLISY
;
A
#
# COMPACT_ATOMS: atom_id res chain seq x y z
N LEU A 1 3.38 12.39 -3.48
CA LEU A 1 2.73 11.68 -4.60
C LEU A 1 2.86 10.14 -4.53
N LEU A 2 3.78 9.58 -3.75
CA LEU A 2 3.88 8.13 -3.49
C LEU A 2 2.99 7.69 -2.32
N THR A 3 2.23 8.60 -1.75
CA THR A 3 1.75 8.54 -0.38
C THR A 3 0.56 7.62 -0.15
N SER A 4 -0.11 7.16 -1.18
CA SER A 4 -1.32 6.36 -1.00
C SER A 4 -1.65 5.43 -2.17
N ASN A 5 -0.70 5.22 -3.11
CA ASN A 5 -0.99 4.41 -4.29
C ASN A 5 0.23 3.58 -4.74
N PRO A 6 0.33 2.29 -4.37
CA PRO A 6 1.42 1.40 -4.80
C PRO A 6 1.48 1.21 -6.33
N ASP A 7 0.35 1.34 -7.05
CA ASP A 7 0.31 1.21 -8.52
C ASP A 7 1.12 2.31 -9.22
N VAL A 8 1.41 3.42 -8.51
CA VAL A 8 2.27 4.49 -9.01
C VAL A 8 3.69 3.99 -9.28
N LEU A 9 4.20 3.01 -8.52
CA LEU A 9 5.53 2.45 -8.75
C LEU A 9 5.64 1.79 -10.13
N ASP A 10 4.65 1.00 -10.53
CA ASP A 10 4.61 0.35 -11.84
C ASP A 10 4.52 1.39 -12.98
N GLN A 11 3.72 2.44 -12.79
CA GLN A 11 3.58 3.51 -13.79
C GLN A 11 4.81 4.40 -13.87
N LEU A 12 5.43 4.74 -12.72
CA LEU A 12 6.66 5.52 -12.68
C LEU A 12 7.83 4.75 -13.26
N SER A 13 7.94 3.45 -12.98
CA SER A 13 9.02 2.61 -13.50
C SER A 13 9.05 2.58 -15.03
N LYS A 14 7.88 2.61 -15.68
CA LYS A 14 7.74 2.68 -17.14
C LYS A 14 8.17 4.03 -17.72
N LYS A 15 8.07 5.12 -16.92
CA LYS A 15 8.47 6.48 -17.30
C LYS A 15 9.92 6.81 -16.94
N TRP A 16 10.55 6.00 -16.08
CA TRP A 16 11.95 6.18 -15.78
C TRP A 16 12.79 5.69 -16.96
N ASP A 17 13.63 6.56 -17.49
CA ASP A 17 14.63 6.18 -18.48
C ASP A 17 15.79 5.41 -17.83
N LEU A 18 15.46 4.30 -17.16
CA LEU A 18 16.39 3.44 -16.43
C LEU A 18 16.39 2.05 -17.07
N LYS A 19 17.52 1.69 -17.68
CA LYS A 19 17.65 0.47 -18.51
C LYS A 19 17.72 -0.82 -17.71
N THR A 20 18.06 -0.77 -16.41
CA THR A 20 18.26 -1.97 -15.59
C THR A 20 17.26 -2.07 -14.44
N SER A 21 16.84 -3.29 -14.11
CA SER A 21 15.98 -3.60 -12.97
C SER A 21 16.54 -3.04 -11.65
N GLY A 22 17.84 -3.25 -11.42
CA GLY A 22 18.51 -2.73 -10.22
C GLY A 22 18.44 -1.21 -10.09
N SER A 23 18.57 -0.47 -11.19
CA SER A 23 18.46 1.01 -11.18
C SER A 23 17.03 1.46 -10.84
N ARG A 24 16.00 0.76 -11.34
CA ARG A 24 14.59 1.05 -11.03
C ARG A 24 14.27 0.80 -9.57
N VAL A 25 14.69 -0.34 -9.03
CA VAL A 25 14.51 -0.68 -7.61
C VAL A 25 15.25 0.31 -6.71
N SER A 26 16.50 0.64 -7.01
CA SER A 26 17.29 1.63 -6.25
C SER A 26 16.61 3.00 -6.24
N LYS A 27 16.01 3.41 -7.37
CA LYS A 27 15.24 4.66 -7.45
C LYS A 27 14.01 4.64 -6.56
N ALA A 28 13.26 3.52 -6.54
CA ALA A 28 12.09 3.36 -5.67
C ALA A 28 12.49 3.46 -4.18
N ILE A 29 13.57 2.78 -3.78
CA ILE A 29 14.12 2.85 -2.42
C ILE A 29 14.55 4.29 -2.06
N SER A 30 15.20 4.99 -2.98
CA SER A 30 15.60 6.40 -2.77
C SER A 30 14.40 7.31 -2.52
N LEU A 31 13.28 7.09 -3.21
CA LEU A 31 12.04 7.84 -2.99
C LEU A 31 11.41 7.52 -1.64
N LEU A 32 11.43 6.26 -1.21
CA LEU A 32 10.97 5.86 0.12
C LEU A 32 11.75 6.57 1.22
N ASN A 33 13.07 6.60 1.11
CA ASN A 33 13.94 7.22 2.11
C ASN A 33 13.77 8.74 2.22
N LYS A 34 13.31 9.39 1.16
CA LYS A 34 13.01 10.83 1.13
C LYS A 34 11.58 11.15 1.58
N SER A 35 10.75 10.14 1.79
CA SER A 35 9.36 10.35 2.22
C SER A 35 9.27 10.54 3.73
N SER A 36 8.43 11.48 4.18
CA SER A 36 8.10 11.72 5.59
C SER A 36 6.88 10.90 6.08
N LEU A 37 6.65 9.73 5.48
CA LEU A 37 5.43 8.95 5.67
C LEU A 37 5.62 7.82 6.69
N ASP A 38 5.97 8.16 7.92
CA ASP A 38 6.32 7.16 8.93
C ASP A 38 5.20 6.13 9.21
N LYS A 39 3.93 6.55 9.19
CA LYS A 39 2.79 5.67 9.48
C LYS A 39 2.58 4.53 8.48
N ILE A 40 2.92 4.73 7.21
CA ILE A 40 2.72 3.73 6.14
C ILE A 40 4.04 3.25 5.55
N LYS A 41 5.16 3.63 6.15
CA LYS A 41 6.50 3.34 5.64
C LYS A 41 6.76 1.85 5.49
N ASP A 42 6.32 1.05 6.45
CA ASP A 42 6.49 -0.41 6.41
C ASP A 42 5.66 -1.03 5.28
N ASN A 43 4.43 -0.56 5.06
CA ASN A 43 3.61 -1.01 3.91
C ASN A 43 4.26 -0.63 2.58
N LEU A 44 4.86 0.57 2.47
CA LEU A 44 5.59 0.98 1.27
C LEU A 44 6.86 0.14 1.06
N LYS A 45 7.57 -0.26 2.12
CA LYS A 45 8.69 -1.21 2.01
C LYS A 45 8.22 -2.55 1.43
N ILE A 46 7.07 -3.06 1.88
CA ILE A 46 6.48 -4.31 1.36
C ILE A 46 6.17 -4.15 -0.12
N GLU A 47 5.53 -3.05 -0.54
CA GLU A 47 5.21 -2.81 -1.95
C GLU A 47 6.48 -2.73 -2.82
N ILE A 48 7.52 -2.03 -2.35
CA ILE A 48 8.80 -1.96 -3.08
C ILE A 48 9.49 -3.32 -3.10
N ALA A 49 9.42 -4.12 -2.03
CA ALA A 49 9.95 -5.48 -2.00
C ALA A 49 9.24 -6.38 -3.01
N CYS A 50 7.90 -6.33 -3.09
CA CYS A 50 7.14 -7.04 -4.12
C CYS A 50 7.52 -6.60 -5.54
N TYR A 51 7.74 -5.30 -5.74
CA TYR A 51 8.26 -4.78 -7.01
C TYR A 51 9.67 -5.31 -7.32
N ALA A 52 10.57 -5.34 -6.33
CA ALA A 52 11.92 -5.89 -6.48
C ALA A 52 11.90 -7.40 -6.81
N ILE A 53 10.97 -8.17 -6.23
CA ILE A 53 10.74 -9.60 -6.56
C ILE A 53 10.33 -9.75 -8.03
N LYS A 54 9.41 -8.94 -8.53
CA LYS A 54 9.01 -8.94 -9.95
C LYS A 54 10.17 -8.63 -10.91
N GLU A 55 11.09 -7.79 -10.46
CA GLU A 55 12.30 -7.42 -11.19
C GLU A 55 13.47 -8.42 -10.95
N GLU A 56 13.23 -9.51 -10.20
CA GLU A 56 14.21 -10.55 -9.84
C GLU A 56 15.39 -10.04 -9.00
N ILE A 57 15.20 -8.92 -8.27
CA ILE A 57 16.20 -8.33 -7.37
C ILE A 57 15.95 -8.81 -5.93
N TRP A 58 16.13 -10.12 -5.72
CA TRP A 58 15.81 -10.84 -4.48
C TRP A 58 16.49 -10.28 -3.23
N GLY A 59 17.77 -9.87 -3.34
CA GLY A 59 18.56 -9.38 -2.21
C GLY A 59 18.04 -8.04 -1.66
N GLU A 60 17.61 -7.12 -2.51
CA GLU A 60 17.02 -5.87 -2.05
C GLU A 60 15.61 -6.06 -1.50
N ALA A 61 14.83 -7.01 -2.06
CA ALA A 61 13.54 -7.39 -1.51
C ALA A 61 13.69 -7.95 -0.08
N GLU A 62 14.62 -8.88 0.13
CA GLU A 62 14.90 -9.48 1.45
C GLU A 62 15.35 -8.43 2.46
N LYS A 63 16.21 -7.50 2.07
CA LYS A 63 16.64 -6.37 2.90
C LYS A 63 15.48 -5.48 3.36
N LEU A 64 14.61 -5.10 2.44
CA LEU A 64 13.46 -4.24 2.73
C LEU A 64 12.51 -4.91 3.73
N LEU A 65 12.20 -6.19 3.51
CA LEU A 65 11.31 -6.95 4.39
C LEU A 65 11.92 -7.19 5.76
N SER A 66 13.22 -7.52 5.83
CA SER A 66 13.94 -7.74 7.10
C SER A 66 14.12 -6.47 7.95
N ALA A 67 13.93 -5.30 7.34
CA ALA A 67 13.95 -4.01 8.05
C ALA A 67 12.57 -3.63 8.64
N ILE A 68 11.58 -4.53 8.59
CA ILE A 68 10.25 -4.35 9.18
C ILE A 68 10.17 -5.21 10.44
N LEU A 69 9.63 -4.63 11.53
CA LEU A 69 9.39 -5.39 12.76
C LEU A 69 8.36 -6.50 12.50
N GLU A 70 8.55 -7.66 13.13
CA GLU A 70 7.69 -8.84 12.91
C GLU A 70 6.21 -8.53 13.17
N GLU A 71 5.91 -7.70 14.16
CA GLU A 71 4.56 -7.24 14.50
C GLU A 71 3.90 -6.35 13.43
N ASN A 72 4.69 -5.76 12.52
CA ASN A 72 4.22 -4.91 11.42
C ASN A 72 4.19 -5.64 10.07
N LEU A 73 4.70 -6.88 10.03
CA LEU A 73 4.68 -7.68 8.81
C LEU A 73 3.26 -8.15 8.50
N THR A 74 2.78 -7.77 7.32
CA THR A 74 1.45 -8.12 6.83
C THR A 74 1.45 -9.48 6.12
N GLN A 75 0.26 -9.98 5.80
CA GLN A 75 0.10 -11.20 5.00
C GLN A 75 0.93 -11.13 3.70
N LYS A 76 0.87 -10.01 2.99
CA LYS A 76 1.63 -9.77 1.75
C LYS A 76 3.14 -9.77 1.99
N GLY A 77 3.60 -9.21 3.12
CA GLY A 77 5.01 -9.23 3.50
C GLY A 77 5.54 -10.65 3.72
N TYR A 78 4.80 -11.49 4.43
CA TYR A 78 5.16 -12.90 4.61
C TYR A 78 5.08 -13.70 3.32
N GLN A 79 4.13 -13.40 2.44
CA GLN A 79 4.03 -14.03 1.13
C GLN A 79 5.25 -13.68 0.26
N ALA A 80 5.71 -12.44 0.30
CA ALA A 80 6.95 -12.01 -0.35
C ALA A 80 8.19 -12.75 0.19
N PHE A 81 8.29 -12.99 1.50
CA PHE A 81 9.33 -13.87 2.06
C PHE A 81 9.23 -15.32 1.57
N ALA A 82 8.02 -15.85 1.42
CA ALA A 82 7.80 -17.19 0.89
C ALA A 82 8.27 -17.28 -0.57
N ASP A 83 8.01 -16.25 -1.40
CA ASP A 83 8.46 -16.18 -2.79
C ASP A 83 10.00 -16.16 -2.88
N ILE A 84 10.67 -15.38 -2.01
CA ILE A 84 12.13 -15.34 -1.91
C ILE A 84 12.67 -16.72 -1.50
N ALA A 85 12.08 -17.37 -0.48
CA ALA A 85 12.48 -18.69 -0.05
C ALA A 85 12.27 -19.75 -1.15
N GLY A 86 11.20 -19.63 -1.93
CA GLY A 86 10.92 -20.46 -3.10
C GLY A 86 11.97 -20.34 -4.18
N SER A 87 12.39 -19.12 -4.53
CA SER A 87 13.47 -18.87 -5.49
C SER A 87 14.82 -19.46 -5.04
N GLN A 88 15.01 -19.59 -3.72
CA GLN A 88 16.20 -20.21 -3.10
C GLN A 88 16.07 -21.73 -2.88
N ASN A 89 15.00 -22.38 -3.38
CA ASN A 89 14.72 -23.82 -3.17
C ASN A 89 14.67 -24.23 -1.69
N LYS A 90 14.04 -23.43 -0.81
CA LYS A 90 13.91 -23.68 0.64
C LYS A 90 12.45 -23.97 1.04
N PRO A 91 11.90 -25.17 0.73
CA PRO A 91 10.46 -25.47 0.88
C PRO A 91 9.98 -25.40 2.33
N ASP A 92 10.82 -25.72 3.31
CA ASP A 92 10.47 -25.64 4.72
C ASP A 92 10.24 -24.18 5.16
N LYS A 93 11.08 -23.25 4.69
CA LYS A 93 10.89 -21.82 4.94
C LYS A 93 9.65 -21.28 4.26
N VAL A 94 9.34 -21.74 3.04
CA VAL A 94 8.10 -21.38 2.35
C VAL A 94 6.88 -21.75 3.20
N LYS A 95 6.82 -22.98 3.72
CA LYS A 95 5.72 -23.43 4.59
C LYS A 95 5.61 -22.61 5.86
N ASP A 96 6.75 -22.27 6.48
CA ASP A 96 6.78 -21.47 7.70
C ASP A 96 6.26 -20.06 7.46
N PHE A 97 6.73 -19.39 6.41
CA PHE A 97 6.25 -18.04 6.06
C PHE A 97 4.77 -18.02 5.69
N LEU A 98 4.26 -19.03 4.97
CA LEU A 98 2.83 -19.12 4.66
C LEU A 98 1.98 -19.35 5.91
N LYS A 99 2.45 -20.10 6.91
CA LYS A 99 1.78 -20.22 8.21
C LYS A 99 1.73 -18.90 8.96
N LYS A 100 2.84 -18.15 8.97
CA LYS A 100 2.90 -16.81 9.58
C LYS A 100 1.97 -15.83 8.86
N ALA A 101 1.87 -15.89 7.54
CA ALA A 101 0.97 -15.07 6.74
C ALA A 101 -0.50 -15.20 7.16
N ALA A 102 -0.95 -16.41 7.56
CA ALA A 102 -2.33 -16.67 7.97
C ALA A 102 -2.74 -15.90 9.26
N ASN A 103 -1.77 -15.53 10.11
CA ASN A 103 -2.00 -14.83 11.38
C ASN A 103 -1.42 -13.41 11.38
N ALA A 104 -0.98 -12.93 10.24
CA ALA A 104 -0.31 -11.64 10.10
C ALA A 104 -1.28 -10.45 10.16
N VAL A 105 -0.71 -9.27 10.33
CA VAL A 105 -1.45 -8.00 10.29
C VAL A 105 -2.12 -7.83 8.92
N GLU A 106 -3.32 -7.25 8.92
CA GLU A 106 -4.09 -6.96 7.71
C GLU A 106 -3.33 -6.04 6.75
N ASP A 107 -3.37 -6.39 5.46
CA ASP A 107 -2.80 -5.57 4.40
C ASP A 107 -3.63 -4.31 4.14
N LEU A 108 -2.97 -3.23 3.71
CA LEU A 108 -3.65 -2.09 3.11
C LEU A 108 -4.18 -2.48 1.72
N ASN A 109 -5.41 -2.09 1.45
CA ASN A 109 -6.08 -2.29 0.17
C ASN A 109 -6.84 -1.02 -0.23
N TYR A 110 -7.26 -0.95 -1.49
CA TYR A 110 -8.13 0.13 -1.94
C TYR A 110 -9.57 -0.13 -1.54
N PHE A 111 -10.10 0.69 -0.65
CA PHE A 111 -11.49 0.67 -0.25
C PHE A 111 -12.17 1.99 -0.59
N CYS A 112 -13.42 1.91 -1.03
CA CYS A 112 -14.27 3.09 -1.18
C CYS A 112 -14.81 3.50 0.20
N SER A 113 -14.56 4.74 0.62
CA SER A 113 -15.06 5.25 1.90
C SER A 113 -16.57 5.53 1.90
N SER A 114 -17.22 5.54 0.73
CA SER A 114 -18.67 5.76 0.59
C SER A 114 -19.48 4.48 0.67
N CYS A 115 -19.03 3.40 -0.01
CA CYS A 115 -19.81 2.14 -0.08
C CYS A 115 -19.06 0.91 0.47
N GLY A 116 -17.83 1.08 0.97
CA GLY A 116 -17.02 0.00 1.54
C GLY A 116 -16.50 -1.03 0.53
N SER A 117 -16.75 -0.87 -0.78
CA SER A 117 -16.29 -1.83 -1.78
C SER A 117 -14.78 -1.87 -1.88
N LYS A 118 -14.22 -3.09 -1.98
CA LYS A 118 -12.79 -3.30 -2.26
C LYS A 118 -12.55 -3.12 -3.76
N ASN A 119 -11.49 -2.39 -4.09
CA ASN A 119 -11.05 -2.12 -5.45
C ASN A 119 -9.64 -2.66 -5.68
N ASN A 120 -9.32 -3.03 -6.92
CA ASN A 120 -8.00 -3.58 -7.27
C ASN A 120 -6.95 -2.47 -7.49
N LYS A 121 -7.39 -1.25 -7.76
CA LYS A 121 -6.54 -0.08 -8.01
C LYS A 121 -7.25 1.19 -7.53
N TRP A 122 -6.46 2.26 -7.40
CA TRP A 122 -7.04 3.58 -7.20
C TRP A 122 -7.70 4.07 -8.50
N ASP A 123 -8.88 4.67 -8.36
CA ASP A 123 -9.58 5.35 -9.44
C ASP A 123 -10.23 6.62 -8.90
N LEU A 124 -10.49 7.59 -9.73
CA LEU A 124 -11.15 8.84 -9.35
C LEU A 124 -12.62 8.59 -8.98
N HIS A 125 -13.28 7.66 -9.68
CA HIS A 125 -14.64 7.23 -9.42
C HIS A 125 -14.65 5.80 -8.87
N CYS A 126 -15.48 5.56 -7.87
CA CYS A 126 -15.70 4.20 -7.39
C CYS A 126 -16.50 3.41 -8.44
N PRO A 127 -16.01 2.26 -8.95
CA PRO A 127 -16.73 1.49 -9.96
C PRO A 127 -18.03 0.87 -9.46
N ASN A 128 -18.26 0.82 -8.13
CA ASN A 128 -19.45 0.25 -7.53
C ASN A 128 -20.56 1.27 -7.24
N CYS A 129 -20.21 2.48 -6.76
CA CYS A 129 -21.19 3.49 -6.34
C CYS A 129 -20.99 4.84 -7.05
N GLU A 130 -20.05 4.93 -7.98
CA GLU A 130 -19.73 6.11 -8.79
C GLU A 130 -19.30 7.36 -8.02
N SER A 131 -19.19 7.27 -6.68
CA SER A 131 -18.74 8.38 -5.84
C SER A 131 -17.33 8.83 -6.20
N LEU A 132 -17.13 10.15 -6.27
CA LEU A 132 -15.90 10.80 -6.67
C LEU A 132 -14.89 10.84 -5.53
N SER A 133 -13.63 10.51 -5.81
CA SER A 133 -12.48 10.66 -4.88
C SER A 133 -12.63 9.92 -3.54
N THR A 134 -13.38 8.82 -3.53
CA THR A 134 -13.68 8.04 -2.31
C THR A 134 -12.81 6.80 -2.12
N ILE A 135 -11.99 6.42 -3.11
CA ILE A 135 -11.11 5.26 -3.02
C ILE A 135 -9.85 5.62 -2.24
N GLN A 136 -9.60 4.91 -1.14
CA GLN A 136 -8.47 5.12 -0.24
C GLN A 136 -7.70 3.83 -0.01
N TRP A 137 -6.37 3.92 0.17
CA TRP A 137 -5.51 2.79 0.48
C TRP A 137 -5.36 2.66 2.00
N ILE A 138 -6.20 1.82 2.60
CA ILE A 138 -6.39 1.68 4.04
C ILE A 138 -6.62 0.22 4.42
N LYS A 139 -6.63 -0.09 5.73
CA LYS A 139 -7.11 -1.36 6.25
C LYS A 139 -8.63 -1.41 6.20
N ARG A 140 -9.20 -2.60 6.05
CA ARG A 140 -10.66 -2.80 6.14
C ARG A 140 -11.19 -2.35 7.51
N SER A 141 -10.47 -2.69 8.57
CA SER A 141 -10.82 -2.31 9.94
C SER A 141 -10.86 -0.78 10.19
N ASP A 142 -10.23 0.01 9.34
CA ASP A 142 -10.28 1.49 9.44
C ASP A 142 -11.52 2.10 8.78
N LEU A 143 -12.20 1.37 7.89
CA LEU A 143 -13.52 1.77 7.39
C LEU A 143 -14.58 1.71 8.47
N ASP A 144 -14.60 0.61 9.21
CA ASP A 144 -15.63 0.34 10.23
C ASP A 144 -15.58 1.36 11.38
N LYS A 145 -14.40 1.97 11.64
CA LYS A 145 -14.22 3.03 12.63
C LYS A 145 -14.76 4.39 12.22
N ARG A 146 -15.13 4.61 10.96
CA ARG A 146 -15.60 5.91 10.45
C ARG A 146 -17.09 6.12 10.65
N ASP A 147 -17.84 5.05 10.80
CA ASP A 147 -19.28 5.12 11.09
C ASP A 147 -19.55 5.74 12.47
N ASP A 148 -18.53 5.79 13.35
CA ASP A 148 -18.58 6.43 14.68
C ASP A 148 -18.23 7.94 14.67
N LEU A 149 -17.86 8.52 13.51
CA LEU A 149 -17.62 9.96 13.42
C LEU A 149 -18.95 10.72 13.30
N PRO A 150 -19.19 11.79 14.09
CA PRO A 150 -20.39 12.58 13.98
C PRO A 150 -20.54 13.09 12.54
N GLN A 151 -21.66 12.78 11.95
CA GLN A 151 -22.05 13.28 10.63
C GLN A 151 -22.03 14.81 10.70
N ILE A 152 -21.16 15.46 9.95
CA ILE A 152 -21.21 16.91 9.78
C ILE A 152 -22.48 17.17 8.98
N ASP A 153 -23.52 17.65 9.67
CA ASP A 153 -24.77 18.06 9.05
C ASP A 153 -24.45 19.07 7.94
N SER A 154 -24.63 18.64 6.69
CA SER A 154 -24.46 19.46 5.49
C SER A 154 -25.41 20.68 5.45
N ASN A 155 -26.29 20.82 6.44
CA ASN A 155 -27.21 21.94 6.57
C ASN A 155 -26.63 23.15 7.33
N ASN A 156 -25.40 23.08 7.84
CA ASN A 156 -24.81 24.15 8.66
C ASN A 156 -23.62 24.87 7.99
N VAL A 157 -23.47 24.77 6.67
CA VAL A 157 -22.42 25.45 5.91
C VAL A 157 -23.02 26.49 4.97
N LEU A 158 -23.87 27.38 5.46
CA LEU A 158 -24.15 28.66 4.81
C LEU A 158 -24.66 29.65 5.84
N ASP A 159 -23.80 30.11 6.71
CA ASP A 159 -24.02 31.41 7.33
C ASP A 159 -23.78 32.48 6.26
N LYS A 160 -24.91 32.99 5.70
CA LYS A 160 -24.93 34.00 4.65
C LYS A 160 -24.50 35.39 5.13
N SER A 161 -23.89 35.51 6.31
CA SER A 161 -23.50 36.81 6.90
C SER A 161 -22.13 37.34 6.46
N LEU A 162 -21.36 36.62 5.63
CA LEU A 162 -20.03 37.05 5.18
C LEU A 162 -19.91 37.40 3.68
N ILE A 163 -21.03 37.62 2.99
CA ILE A 163 -20.99 38.21 1.64
C ILE A 163 -21.68 39.59 1.73
N SER A 164 -20.95 40.53 2.27
CA SER A 164 -21.19 41.97 2.08
C SER A 164 -19.84 42.60 1.85
N TYR A 165 -19.46 42.74 0.59
CA TYR A 165 -18.75 43.80 -0.13
C TYR A 165 -18.10 43.23 -1.38
#